data_85d629d62f842ccdbbd8f106281dd14d
#
_entry.id   85d629d62f842ccdbbd8f106281dd14d
#
_cell.length_a   1.000
_cell.length_b   1.000
_cell.length_c   1.000
_cell.angle_alpha   90.00
_cell.angle_beta   90.00
_cell.angle_gamma   90.00
#
_symmetry.space_group_name_H-M   'P 1'
#
loop_
_entity.id
_entity.type
_entity.pdbx_description
1 polymer ?
#
loop_
_entity_poly.entity_id
_entity_poly.type
_entity_poly.pdbx_seq_one_letter_code
_entity_poly.pdbx_strand_id
1 'polypeptide(L)'
;MQGALVDGKGEMWHSLAHHTIMFSLLADKLDNTFRRLRGLGKISEKNIADALRDIRLALLEADVEIGVAREFIGRVKERAMGQEVLKSIKPGEQIVKIFRDEIAALLGGDAVGLDLTDPARIMVVGLNGAGKTTTSAKLALRLKNEGRRPLLVACDLVRPAAVDQLATLAEQIGVPVYKPAPGSRDVVAVAREALEWARNQNGTVMIFDTAGWNGPGTRTGPS
;
A
#
# COMPACT_ATOMS: atom_id res chain seq x y z
N MET A 1 -33.64 19.97 23.64
CA MET A 1 -32.21 19.87 23.99
C MET A 1 -31.53 19.02 22.92
N GLN A 2 -30.96 19.68 21.92
CA GLN A 2 -30.24 19.05 20.81
C GLN A 2 -28.78 18.88 21.22
N GLY A 3 -28.32 17.62 21.36
CA GLY A 3 -26.92 17.30 21.58
C GLY A 3 -26.20 17.27 20.24
N ALA A 4 -25.23 18.15 20.09
CA ALA A 4 -24.35 18.22 18.93
C ALA A 4 -23.48 16.95 18.82
N LEU A 5 -23.68 16.20 17.74
CA LEU A 5 -22.76 15.20 17.26
C LEU A 5 -21.50 15.93 16.75
N VAL A 6 -20.42 15.85 17.48
CA VAL A 6 -19.11 16.32 17.03
C VAL A 6 -18.62 15.34 15.97
N ASP A 7 -18.60 15.82 14.73
CA ASP A 7 -18.17 15.07 13.54
C ASP A 7 -16.65 14.93 13.52
N GLY A 8 -16.16 13.75 13.93
CA GLY A 8 -14.73 13.36 13.86
C GLY A 8 -14.17 13.17 12.44
N LYS A 9 -14.84 13.72 11.42
CA LYS A 9 -14.46 13.55 10.01
C LYS A 9 -13.42 14.56 9.51
N GLY A 10 -13.17 15.66 10.23
CA GLY A 10 -12.28 16.72 9.75
C GLY A 10 -10.81 16.32 9.62
N GLU A 11 -10.27 15.57 10.58
CA GLU A 11 -8.84 15.22 10.57
C GLU A 11 -8.49 14.05 9.64
N MET A 12 -9.43 13.14 9.40
CA MET A 12 -9.24 12.00 8.51
C MET A 12 -9.16 12.40 7.03
N TRP A 13 -9.86 13.46 6.63
CA TRP A 13 -9.86 13.98 5.26
C TRP A 13 -8.56 14.72 4.90
N HIS A 14 -7.90 15.39 5.84
CA HIS A 14 -6.62 16.06 5.58
C HIS A 14 -5.47 15.08 5.29
N SER A 15 -5.42 13.92 5.95
CA SER A 15 -4.40 12.89 5.68
C SER A 15 -4.64 12.17 4.34
N LEU A 16 -5.90 11.90 3.99
CA LEU A 16 -6.27 11.31 2.70
C LEU A 16 -6.03 12.30 1.55
N ALA A 17 -6.26 13.60 1.77
CA ALA A 17 -6.04 14.63 0.76
C ALA A 17 -4.57 14.74 0.35
N HIS A 18 -3.61 14.62 1.27
CA HIS A 18 -2.18 14.69 0.95
C HIS A 18 -1.72 13.50 0.09
N HIS A 19 -2.18 12.28 0.38
CA HIS A 19 -1.86 11.10 -0.44
C HIS A 19 -2.53 11.16 -1.82
N THR A 20 -3.76 11.64 -1.89
CA THR A 20 -4.48 11.83 -3.15
C THR A 20 -3.80 12.90 -4.02
N ILE A 21 -3.26 13.97 -3.42
CA ILE A 21 -2.57 15.06 -4.13
C ILE A 21 -1.23 14.57 -4.73
N MET A 22 -0.43 13.77 -4.02
CA MET A 22 0.84 13.27 -4.56
C MET A 22 0.65 12.31 -5.73
N PHE A 23 -0.31 11.39 -5.65
CA PHE A 23 -0.63 10.49 -6.76
C PHE A 23 -1.27 11.23 -7.93
N SER A 24 -2.09 12.26 -7.69
CA SER A 24 -2.65 13.07 -8.77
C SER A 24 -1.57 13.85 -9.52
N LEU A 25 -0.59 14.44 -8.81
CA LEU A 25 0.55 15.14 -9.43
C LEU A 25 1.40 14.21 -10.30
N LEU A 26 1.71 13.01 -9.84
CA LEU A 26 2.42 12.01 -10.64
C LEU A 26 1.59 11.61 -11.88
N ALA A 27 0.31 11.29 -11.67
CA ALA A 27 -0.60 10.92 -12.76
C ALA A 27 -0.71 12.04 -13.80
N ASP A 28 -0.88 13.30 -13.38
CA ASP A 28 -0.98 14.45 -14.26
C ASP A 28 0.31 14.68 -15.08
N LYS A 29 1.48 14.52 -14.45
CA LYS A 29 2.77 14.64 -15.14
C LYS A 29 2.97 13.53 -16.17
N LEU A 30 2.64 12.29 -15.81
CA LEU A 30 2.67 11.15 -16.73
C LEU A 30 1.70 11.36 -17.91
N ASP A 31 0.47 11.78 -17.62
CA ASP A 31 -0.57 12.00 -18.64
C ASP A 31 -0.18 13.12 -19.62
N ASN A 32 0.38 14.22 -19.12
CA ASN A 32 0.88 15.31 -19.96
C ASN A 32 2.02 14.84 -20.88
N THR A 33 2.95 14.04 -20.38
CA THR A 33 4.05 13.48 -21.17
C THR A 33 3.51 12.50 -22.22
N PHE A 34 2.54 11.65 -21.85
CA PHE A 34 1.92 10.71 -22.78
C PHE A 34 1.08 11.41 -23.85
N ARG A 35 0.35 12.48 -23.52
CA ARG A 35 -0.37 13.28 -24.54
C ARG A 35 0.59 13.88 -25.55
N ARG A 36 1.73 14.44 -25.11
CA ARG A 36 2.75 14.97 -26.02
C ARG A 36 3.28 13.88 -26.95
N LEU A 37 3.59 12.71 -26.44
CA LEU A 37 4.07 11.57 -27.24
C LEU A 37 3.03 11.09 -28.27
N ARG A 38 1.76 10.99 -27.87
CA ARG A 38 0.67 10.59 -28.79
C ARG A 38 0.43 11.60 -29.91
N GLY A 39 0.67 12.88 -29.64
CA GLY A 39 0.51 13.95 -30.65
C GLY A 39 1.61 14.00 -31.70
N LEU A 40 2.68 13.21 -31.56
CA LEU A 40 3.79 13.19 -32.50
C LEU A 40 3.51 12.17 -33.61
N GLY A 41 3.39 12.63 -34.85
CA GLY A 41 3.21 11.77 -36.02
C GLY A 41 4.46 10.93 -36.35
N LYS A 42 5.67 11.43 -36.00
CA LYS A 42 6.94 10.70 -36.02
C LYS A 42 7.66 10.88 -34.72
N ILE A 43 8.24 9.83 -34.20
CA ILE A 43 9.02 9.86 -32.98
C ILE A 43 10.51 9.74 -33.31
N SER A 44 11.30 10.64 -32.74
CA SER A 44 12.76 10.61 -32.78
C SER A 44 13.33 10.11 -31.46
N GLU A 45 14.57 9.63 -31.46
CA GLU A 45 15.29 9.29 -30.24
C GLU A 45 15.33 10.45 -29.23
N LYS A 46 15.40 11.68 -29.72
CA LYS A 46 15.37 12.88 -28.89
C LYS A 46 14.03 13.02 -28.16
N ASN A 47 12.90 12.82 -28.85
CA ASN A 47 11.57 12.90 -28.23
C ASN A 47 11.41 11.85 -27.13
N ILE A 48 11.95 10.63 -27.34
CA ILE A 48 11.95 9.56 -26.34
C ILE A 48 12.81 9.96 -25.14
N ALA A 49 14.02 10.46 -25.38
CA ALA A 49 14.95 10.86 -24.33
C ALA A 49 14.36 12.00 -23.45
N ASP A 50 13.72 13.00 -24.06
CA ASP A 50 13.06 14.09 -23.34
C ASP A 50 11.90 13.57 -22.47
N ALA A 51 11.04 12.70 -23.04
CA ALA A 51 9.94 12.08 -22.28
C ALA A 51 10.42 11.24 -21.11
N LEU A 52 11.48 10.42 -21.31
CA LEU A 52 12.09 9.61 -20.27
C LEU A 52 12.68 10.45 -19.13
N ARG A 53 13.27 11.59 -19.47
CA ARG A 53 13.76 12.56 -18.48
C ARG A 53 12.64 13.12 -17.62
N ASP A 54 11.54 13.56 -18.25
CA ASP A 54 10.38 14.12 -17.54
C ASP A 54 9.75 13.09 -16.61
N ILE A 55 9.60 11.83 -17.07
CA ILE A 55 9.04 10.75 -16.27
C ILE A 55 9.96 10.39 -15.11
N ARG A 56 11.28 10.35 -15.34
CA ARG A 56 12.24 10.12 -14.25
C ARG A 56 12.11 11.18 -13.16
N LEU A 57 12.01 12.45 -13.54
CA LEU A 57 11.83 13.53 -12.57
C LEU A 57 10.51 13.37 -11.80
N ALA A 58 9.41 13.04 -12.49
CA ALA A 58 8.12 12.81 -11.86
C ALA A 58 8.14 11.65 -10.85
N LEU A 59 8.87 10.56 -11.17
CA LEU A 59 9.04 9.43 -10.24
C LEU A 59 9.84 9.82 -9.00
N LEU A 60 10.93 10.58 -9.16
CA LEU A 60 11.76 11.04 -8.04
C LEU A 60 10.99 12.04 -7.14
N GLU A 61 10.19 12.92 -7.71
CA GLU A 61 9.30 13.83 -6.98
C GLU A 61 8.19 13.09 -6.22
N ALA A 62 7.82 11.88 -6.67
CA ALA A 62 6.89 10.99 -5.98
C ALA A 62 7.58 10.03 -5.00
N ASP A 63 8.81 10.35 -4.55
CA ASP A 63 9.62 9.60 -3.59
C ASP A 63 9.97 8.15 -4.05
N VAL A 64 9.96 7.87 -5.36
CA VAL A 64 10.46 6.59 -5.87
C VAL A 64 11.98 6.54 -5.68
N GLU A 65 12.49 5.42 -5.14
CA GLU A 65 13.91 5.21 -4.92
C GLU A 65 14.71 5.36 -6.24
N ILE A 66 15.87 5.99 -6.18
CA ILE A 66 16.64 6.43 -7.36
C ILE A 66 17.14 5.26 -8.22
N GLY A 67 17.47 4.10 -7.61
CA GLY A 67 17.87 2.88 -8.30
C GLY A 67 16.70 2.27 -9.07
N VAL A 68 15.54 2.19 -8.43
CA VAL A 68 14.29 1.69 -9.03
C VAL A 68 13.87 2.57 -10.21
N ALA A 69 13.88 3.90 -10.04
CA ALA A 69 13.56 4.84 -11.13
C ALA A 69 14.55 4.70 -12.31
N ARG A 70 15.85 4.52 -12.02
CA ARG A 70 16.88 4.35 -13.05
C ARG A 70 16.70 3.05 -13.83
N GLU A 71 16.47 1.95 -13.15
CA GLU A 71 16.25 0.64 -13.76
C GLU A 71 15.01 0.64 -14.65
N PHE A 72 13.90 1.17 -14.14
CA PHE A 72 12.67 1.33 -14.88
C PHE A 72 12.86 2.14 -16.17
N ILE A 73 13.50 3.32 -16.07
CA ILE A 73 13.78 4.17 -17.24
C ILE A 73 14.70 3.45 -18.24
N GLY A 74 15.67 2.67 -17.76
CA GLY A 74 16.54 1.86 -18.61
C GLY A 74 15.75 0.85 -19.44
N ARG A 75 14.89 0.06 -18.81
CA ARG A 75 14.04 -0.93 -19.50
C ARG A 75 13.09 -0.27 -20.51
N VAL A 76 12.45 0.82 -20.13
CA VAL A 76 11.56 1.55 -21.05
C VAL A 76 12.34 2.08 -22.25
N LYS A 77 13.53 2.66 -22.03
CA LYS A 77 14.40 3.19 -23.09
C LYS A 77 14.75 2.10 -24.10
N GLU A 78 15.23 0.95 -23.64
CA GLU A 78 15.61 -0.16 -24.49
C GLU A 78 14.46 -0.62 -25.39
N ARG A 79 13.28 -0.81 -24.82
CA ARG A 79 12.07 -1.20 -25.57
C ARG A 79 11.56 -0.11 -26.50
N ALA A 80 11.56 1.17 -26.06
CA ALA A 80 11.05 2.29 -26.83
C ALA A 80 11.94 2.63 -28.04
N MET A 81 13.23 2.33 -27.98
CA MET A 81 14.17 2.53 -29.09
C MET A 81 14.23 1.34 -30.05
N GLY A 82 13.43 0.30 -29.83
CA GLY A 82 13.36 -0.86 -30.72
C GLY A 82 12.83 -0.48 -32.11
N GLN A 83 13.31 -1.20 -33.14
CA GLN A 83 12.96 -0.98 -34.55
C GLN A 83 11.45 -1.04 -34.81
N GLU A 84 10.73 -1.87 -34.06
CA GLU A 84 9.27 -2.03 -34.17
C GLU A 84 8.53 -0.75 -33.78
N VAL A 85 9.02 -0.03 -32.78
CA VAL A 85 8.42 1.25 -32.32
C VAL A 85 8.71 2.35 -33.31
N LEU A 86 9.96 2.48 -33.75
CA LEU A 86 10.41 3.54 -34.66
C LEU A 86 9.76 3.43 -36.06
N LYS A 87 9.44 2.23 -36.51
CA LYS A 87 8.77 1.94 -37.79
C LYS A 87 7.25 1.86 -37.70
N SER A 88 6.69 2.03 -36.52
CA SER A 88 5.24 1.95 -36.30
C SER A 88 4.48 3.09 -36.95
N ILE A 89 3.26 2.83 -37.39
CA ILE A 89 2.30 3.85 -37.86
C ILE A 89 1.85 4.77 -36.69
N LYS A 90 1.85 4.23 -35.46
CA LYS A 90 1.45 4.94 -34.23
C LYS A 90 2.50 4.76 -33.13
N PRO A 91 3.70 5.31 -33.31
CA PRO A 91 4.80 5.07 -32.39
C PRO A 91 4.53 5.63 -30.99
N GLY A 92 3.79 6.74 -30.85
CA GLY A 92 3.42 7.32 -29.56
C GLY A 92 2.51 6.40 -28.73
N GLU A 93 1.56 5.72 -29.34
CA GLU A 93 0.70 4.74 -28.65
C GLU A 93 1.50 3.53 -28.17
N GLN A 94 2.45 3.07 -28.99
CA GLN A 94 3.31 1.94 -28.60
C GLN A 94 4.22 2.30 -27.43
N ILE A 95 4.79 3.49 -27.38
CA ILE A 95 5.61 3.92 -26.25
C ILE A 95 4.76 4.00 -24.97
N VAL A 96 3.55 4.54 -25.05
CA VAL A 96 2.63 4.59 -23.89
C VAL A 96 2.30 3.16 -23.42
N LYS A 97 2.10 2.21 -24.34
CA LYS A 97 1.90 0.79 -23.99
C LYS A 97 3.13 0.22 -23.29
N ILE A 98 4.34 0.48 -23.81
CA ILE A 98 5.59 0.02 -23.16
C ILE A 98 5.68 0.56 -21.73
N PHE A 99 5.41 1.84 -21.52
CA PHE A 99 5.38 2.41 -20.17
C PHE A 99 4.39 1.72 -19.25
N ARG A 100 3.17 1.50 -19.73
CA ARG A 100 2.13 0.80 -18.96
C ARG A 100 2.57 -0.61 -18.57
N ASP A 101 3.11 -1.36 -19.51
CA ASP A 101 3.55 -2.74 -19.31
C ASP A 101 4.72 -2.80 -18.31
N GLU A 102 5.69 -1.87 -18.41
CA GLU A 102 6.81 -1.78 -17.47
C GLU A 102 6.39 -1.32 -16.08
N ILE A 103 5.41 -0.40 -15.96
CA ILE A 103 4.85 -0.03 -14.65
C ILE A 103 4.12 -1.23 -14.04
N ALA A 104 3.32 -1.95 -14.81
CA ALA A 104 2.63 -3.15 -14.33
C ALA A 104 3.63 -4.21 -13.84
N ALA A 105 4.70 -4.44 -14.60
CA ALA A 105 5.78 -5.35 -14.21
C ALA A 105 6.50 -4.90 -12.93
N LEU A 106 6.78 -3.59 -12.80
CA LEU A 106 7.41 -3.01 -11.61
C LEU A 106 6.54 -3.17 -10.36
N LEU A 107 5.21 -3.09 -10.53
CA LEU A 107 4.23 -3.27 -9.45
C LEU A 107 3.93 -4.75 -9.13
N GLY A 108 4.63 -5.70 -9.78
CA GLY A 108 4.51 -7.12 -9.51
C GLY A 108 3.76 -7.93 -10.57
N GLY A 109 3.29 -7.30 -11.68
CA GLY A 109 2.61 -7.97 -12.77
C GLY A 109 1.18 -8.40 -12.44
N ASP A 110 0.91 -9.70 -12.52
CA ASP A 110 -0.42 -10.25 -12.25
C ASP A 110 -0.80 -10.18 -10.76
N ALA A 111 -2.10 -10.06 -10.50
CA ALA A 111 -2.60 -10.06 -9.13
C ALA A 111 -2.35 -11.42 -8.46
N VAL A 112 -1.57 -11.40 -7.39
CA VAL A 112 -1.32 -12.59 -6.55
C VAL A 112 -2.25 -12.54 -5.35
N GLY A 113 -2.94 -13.65 -5.08
CA GLY A 113 -3.76 -13.80 -3.88
C GLY A 113 -2.94 -13.88 -2.59
N LEU A 114 -3.62 -13.89 -1.46
CA LEU A 114 -2.98 -14.16 -0.17
C LEU A 114 -2.55 -15.63 -0.11
N ASP A 115 -1.31 -15.88 0.35
CA ASP A 115 -0.91 -17.22 0.75
C ASP A 115 -1.59 -17.57 2.09
N LEU A 116 -2.58 -18.44 2.00
CA LEU A 116 -3.38 -18.92 3.12
C LEU A 116 -3.05 -20.37 3.50
N THR A 117 -1.83 -20.81 3.21
CA THR A 117 -1.32 -22.11 3.67
C THR A 117 -1.36 -22.17 5.20
N ASP A 118 -2.06 -23.14 5.75
CA ASP A 118 -2.28 -23.28 7.21
C ASP A 118 -1.00 -23.72 7.95
N PRO A 119 -0.59 -23.03 9.00
CA PRO A 119 -1.16 -21.83 9.64
C PRO A 119 -0.69 -20.52 8.98
N ALA A 120 -1.60 -19.80 8.34
CA ALA A 120 -1.30 -18.54 7.71
C ALA A 120 -1.10 -17.41 8.73
N ARG A 121 -0.13 -16.51 8.45
CA ARG A 121 0.17 -15.35 9.29
C ARG A 121 0.25 -14.11 8.44
N ILE A 122 -0.63 -13.15 8.69
CA ILE A 122 -0.74 -11.91 7.93
C ILE A 122 -0.39 -10.74 8.85
N MET A 123 0.58 -9.93 8.48
CA MET A 123 0.92 -8.69 9.19
C MET A 123 0.42 -7.50 8.37
N VAL A 124 -0.42 -6.66 8.98
CA VAL A 124 -0.94 -5.44 8.34
C VAL A 124 -0.05 -4.27 8.74
N VAL A 125 0.69 -3.73 7.77
CA VAL A 125 1.66 -2.65 7.97
C VAL A 125 1.29 -1.41 7.15
N GLY A 126 1.76 -0.24 7.56
CA GLY A 126 1.54 1.02 6.82
C GLY A 126 1.59 2.25 7.74
N LEU A 127 1.39 3.42 7.13
CA LEU A 127 1.42 4.70 7.82
C LEU A 127 0.27 4.85 8.84
N ASN A 128 0.42 5.81 9.77
CA ASN A 128 -0.69 6.19 10.64
C ASN A 128 -1.87 6.69 9.82
N GLY A 129 -3.09 6.33 10.21
CA GLY A 129 -4.31 6.71 9.50
C GLY A 129 -4.58 5.94 8.19
N ALA A 130 -3.69 5.03 7.75
CA ALA A 130 -3.89 4.23 6.52
C ALA A 130 -5.02 3.18 6.61
N GLY A 131 -5.71 3.07 7.74
CA GLY A 131 -6.85 2.15 7.91
C GLY A 131 -6.46 0.71 8.24
N LYS A 132 -5.28 0.47 8.81
CA LYS A 132 -4.80 -0.88 9.16
C LYS A 132 -5.78 -1.67 10.01
N THR A 133 -6.22 -1.13 11.14
CA THR A 133 -7.16 -1.77 12.06
C THR A 133 -8.49 -2.10 11.38
N THR A 134 -9.03 -1.19 10.60
CA THR A 134 -10.25 -1.42 9.81
C THR A 134 -10.03 -2.49 8.75
N THR A 135 -8.88 -2.49 8.08
CA THR A 135 -8.53 -3.51 7.07
C THR A 135 -8.34 -4.87 7.71
N SER A 136 -7.68 -4.95 8.87
CA SER A 136 -7.52 -6.19 9.65
C SER A 136 -8.88 -6.81 9.97
N ALA A 137 -9.84 -6.02 10.47
CA ALA A 137 -11.19 -6.50 10.79
C ALA A 137 -11.97 -6.91 9.52
N LYS A 138 -11.92 -6.13 8.44
CA LYS A 138 -12.59 -6.47 7.17
C LYS A 138 -12.01 -7.74 6.55
N LEU A 139 -10.69 -7.90 6.59
CA LEU A 139 -10.02 -9.11 6.11
C LEU A 139 -10.43 -10.33 6.94
N ALA A 140 -10.47 -10.20 8.27
CA ALA A 140 -10.93 -11.26 9.15
C ALA A 140 -12.38 -11.68 8.83
N LEU A 141 -13.28 -10.71 8.65
CA LEU A 141 -14.67 -10.98 8.27
C LEU A 141 -14.77 -11.71 6.93
N ARG A 142 -14.00 -11.25 5.92
CA ARG A 142 -13.95 -11.90 4.62
C ARG A 142 -13.49 -13.35 4.72
N LEU A 143 -12.36 -13.59 5.39
CA LEU A 143 -11.82 -14.95 5.58
C LEU A 143 -12.76 -15.86 6.38
N LYS A 144 -13.47 -15.31 7.36
CA LYS A 144 -14.52 -16.04 8.09
C LYS A 144 -15.66 -16.47 7.16
N ASN A 145 -16.12 -15.58 6.28
CA ASN A 145 -17.16 -15.88 5.30
C ASN A 145 -16.69 -16.89 4.23
N GLU A 146 -15.39 -16.97 3.97
CA GLU A 146 -14.76 -17.99 3.11
C GLU A 146 -14.51 -19.32 3.84
N GLY A 147 -15.04 -19.49 5.07
CA GLY A 147 -14.94 -20.72 5.87
C GLY A 147 -13.61 -20.90 6.60
N ARG A 148 -12.75 -19.88 6.66
CA ARG A 148 -11.54 -19.87 7.47
C ARG A 148 -11.85 -19.52 8.92
N ARG A 149 -10.92 -19.80 9.80
CA ARG A 149 -10.99 -19.44 11.24
C ARG A 149 -9.92 -18.38 11.55
N PRO A 150 -10.20 -17.09 11.23
CA PRO A 150 -9.27 -16.02 11.49
C PRO A 150 -9.20 -15.70 12.98
N LEU A 151 -8.01 -15.29 13.42
CA LEU A 151 -7.72 -14.75 14.74
C LEU A 151 -7.10 -13.37 14.58
N LEU A 152 -7.58 -12.38 15.30
CA LEU A 152 -7.00 -11.03 15.32
C LEU A 152 -6.00 -10.90 16.46
N VAL A 153 -4.92 -10.15 16.26
CA VAL A 153 -3.89 -9.88 17.27
C VAL A 153 -3.64 -8.39 17.36
N ALA A 154 -3.87 -7.81 18.54
CA ALA A 154 -3.66 -6.40 18.79
C ALA A 154 -2.18 -6.11 19.08
N CYS A 155 -1.45 -5.62 18.07
CA CYS A 155 -0.03 -5.26 18.13
C CYS A 155 0.23 -3.75 18.06
N ASP A 156 -0.78 -2.90 17.98
CA ASP A 156 -0.64 -1.45 18.10
C ASP A 156 -0.61 -1.06 19.58
N LEU A 157 0.57 -1.13 20.18
CA LEU A 157 0.80 -0.79 21.60
C LEU A 157 1.11 0.70 21.81
N VAL A 158 1.18 1.49 20.73
CA VAL A 158 1.56 2.90 20.78
C VAL A 158 0.35 3.79 21.04
N ARG A 159 -0.77 3.49 20.38
CA ARG A 159 -2.01 4.26 20.55
C ARG A 159 -2.85 3.70 21.70
N PRO A 160 -3.19 4.51 22.72
CA PRO A 160 -3.88 4.01 23.93
C PRO A 160 -5.18 3.24 23.66
N ALA A 161 -5.94 3.66 22.66
CA ALA A 161 -7.25 3.06 22.34
C ALA A 161 -7.21 2.02 21.21
N ALA A 162 -6.03 1.69 20.66
CA ALA A 162 -5.95 0.82 19.48
C ALA A 162 -6.37 -0.63 19.78
N VAL A 163 -5.94 -1.15 20.93
CA VAL A 163 -6.30 -2.50 21.38
C VAL A 163 -7.81 -2.63 21.57
N ASP A 164 -8.46 -1.65 22.21
CA ASP A 164 -9.90 -1.66 22.43
C ASP A 164 -10.68 -1.45 21.15
N GLN A 165 -10.17 -0.63 20.24
CA GLN A 165 -10.76 -0.44 18.92
C GLN A 165 -10.80 -1.74 18.12
N LEU A 166 -9.69 -2.48 18.06
CA LEU A 166 -9.63 -3.77 17.38
C LEU A 166 -10.56 -4.78 18.06
N ALA A 167 -10.59 -4.78 19.40
CA ALA A 167 -11.44 -5.67 20.16
C ALA A 167 -12.93 -5.45 19.91
N THR A 168 -13.36 -4.20 19.86
CA THR A 168 -14.75 -3.84 19.53
C THR A 168 -15.12 -4.31 18.11
N LEU A 169 -14.24 -4.11 17.13
CA LEU A 169 -14.47 -4.58 15.77
C LEU A 169 -14.51 -6.12 15.71
N ALA A 170 -13.62 -6.80 16.44
CA ALA A 170 -13.58 -8.26 16.52
C ALA A 170 -14.89 -8.83 17.09
N GLU A 171 -15.41 -8.22 18.14
CA GLU A 171 -16.69 -8.60 18.74
C GLU A 171 -17.86 -8.43 17.77
N GLN A 172 -17.93 -7.29 17.07
CA GLN A 172 -18.97 -7.02 16.07
C GLN A 172 -19.02 -8.06 14.95
N ILE A 173 -17.87 -8.57 14.53
CA ILE A 173 -17.78 -9.57 13.45
C ILE A 173 -17.72 -11.01 14.00
N GLY A 174 -17.71 -11.22 15.33
CA GLY A 174 -17.64 -12.52 15.98
C GLY A 174 -16.35 -13.28 15.63
N VAL A 175 -15.20 -12.60 15.69
CA VAL A 175 -13.87 -13.16 15.46
C VAL A 175 -13.06 -13.06 16.76
N PRO A 176 -12.38 -14.13 17.22
CA PRO A 176 -11.53 -14.06 18.41
C PRO A 176 -10.40 -13.05 18.23
N VAL A 177 -10.05 -12.34 19.30
CA VAL A 177 -8.95 -11.37 19.33
C VAL A 177 -8.05 -11.62 20.54
N TYR A 178 -6.74 -11.67 20.29
CA TYR A 178 -5.73 -11.64 21.34
C TYR A 178 -5.48 -10.19 21.78
N LYS A 179 -5.65 -9.93 23.07
CA LYS A 179 -5.35 -8.64 23.70
C LYS A 179 -4.12 -8.82 24.59
N PRO A 180 -3.08 -7.98 24.43
CA PRO A 180 -1.93 -7.99 25.33
C PRO A 180 -2.34 -7.56 26.74
N ALA A 181 -1.52 -7.92 27.72
CA ALA A 181 -1.70 -7.44 29.09
C ALA A 181 -1.59 -5.90 29.14
N PRO A 182 -2.36 -5.22 30.03
CA PRO A 182 -2.26 -3.77 30.19
C PRO A 182 -0.82 -3.33 30.50
N GLY A 183 -0.33 -2.32 29.79
CA GLY A 183 1.04 -1.82 29.95
C GLY A 183 2.12 -2.58 29.17
N SER A 184 1.77 -3.59 28.38
CA SER A 184 2.71 -4.25 27.45
C SER A 184 3.32 -3.25 26.48
N ARG A 185 4.64 -3.32 26.29
CA ARG A 185 5.40 -2.45 25.36
C ARG A 185 6.22 -3.23 24.34
N ASP A 186 6.46 -4.51 24.59
CA ASP A 186 7.22 -5.37 23.69
C ASP A 186 6.27 -6.08 22.70
N VAL A 187 6.21 -5.55 21.49
CA VAL A 187 5.37 -6.08 20.40
C VAL A 187 5.79 -7.50 20.03
N VAL A 188 7.08 -7.83 20.12
CA VAL A 188 7.58 -9.18 19.78
C VAL A 188 7.13 -10.19 20.82
N ALA A 189 7.19 -9.82 22.11
CA ALA A 189 6.66 -10.67 23.19
C ALA A 189 5.15 -10.89 23.00
N VAL A 190 4.38 -9.83 22.76
CA VAL A 190 2.93 -9.93 22.50
C VAL A 190 2.63 -10.85 21.29
N ALA A 191 3.39 -10.73 20.21
CA ALA A 191 3.19 -11.60 19.04
C ALA A 191 3.50 -13.07 19.37
N ARG A 192 4.52 -13.37 20.17
CA ARG A 192 4.85 -14.74 20.62
C ARG A 192 3.77 -15.31 21.51
N GLU A 193 3.30 -14.57 22.48
CA GLU A 193 2.20 -14.97 23.35
C GLU A 193 0.91 -15.23 22.55
N ALA A 194 0.62 -14.40 21.55
CA ALA A 194 -0.50 -14.60 20.65
C ALA A 194 -0.38 -15.90 19.83
N LEU A 195 0.83 -16.28 19.42
CA LEU A 195 1.08 -17.54 18.72
C LEU A 195 0.78 -18.75 19.62
N GLU A 196 1.16 -18.69 20.90
CA GLU A 196 0.83 -19.73 21.87
C GLU A 196 -0.68 -19.79 22.14
N TRP A 197 -1.32 -18.64 22.33
CA TRP A 197 -2.76 -18.55 22.50
C TRP A 197 -3.52 -19.13 21.30
N ALA A 198 -3.06 -18.86 20.08
CA ALA A 198 -3.70 -19.32 18.85
C ALA A 198 -3.73 -20.85 18.72
N ARG A 199 -2.76 -21.57 19.28
CA ARG A 199 -2.74 -23.04 19.28
C ARG A 199 -3.99 -23.63 19.92
N ASN A 200 -4.54 -22.93 20.92
CA ASN A 200 -5.73 -23.37 21.67
C ASN A 200 -7.05 -22.89 21.02
N GLN A 201 -6.97 -22.05 19.99
CA GLN A 201 -8.14 -21.45 19.32
C GLN A 201 -8.55 -22.15 18.03
N ASN A 202 -7.84 -23.20 17.61
CA ASN A 202 -8.06 -23.83 16.30
C ASN A 202 -8.11 -22.85 15.11
N GLY A 203 -7.41 -21.69 15.23
CA GLY A 203 -7.33 -20.71 14.17
C GLY A 203 -6.48 -21.18 13.00
N THR A 204 -6.91 -20.89 11.78
CA THR A 204 -6.18 -21.22 10.55
C THR A 204 -5.43 -20.01 9.99
N VAL A 205 -5.83 -18.80 10.37
CA VAL A 205 -5.21 -17.55 9.92
C VAL A 205 -5.06 -16.59 11.09
N MET A 206 -3.88 -16.04 11.30
CA MET A 206 -3.64 -14.97 12.27
C MET A 206 -3.40 -13.66 11.54
N ILE A 207 -4.06 -12.59 11.99
CA ILE A 207 -3.94 -11.25 11.42
C ILE A 207 -3.43 -10.32 12.53
N PHE A 208 -2.20 -9.81 12.34
CA PHE A 208 -1.53 -8.90 13.27
C PHE A 208 -1.79 -7.47 12.86
N ASP A 209 -2.56 -6.74 13.69
CA ASP A 209 -2.79 -5.30 13.53
C ASP A 209 -1.70 -4.51 14.22
N THR A 210 -0.80 -3.89 13.43
CA THR A 210 0.40 -3.23 13.94
C THR A 210 0.25 -1.72 14.06
N ALA A 211 1.11 -1.10 14.86
CA ALA A 211 1.22 0.36 14.92
C ALA A 211 1.54 0.95 13.55
N GLY A 212 1.12 2.19 13.33
CA GLY A 212 1.48 2.93 12.14
C GLY A 212 2.88 3.51 12.24
N TRP A 213 3.51 3.66 11.08
CA TRP A 213 4.77 4.37 10.95
C TRP A 213 4.53 5.82 10.53
N ASN A 214 5.32 6.77 11.07
CA ASN A 214 5.16 8.21 10.80
C ASN A 214 6.15 8.74 9.74
N GLY A 215 6.90 7.86 9.07
CA GLY A 215 7.92 8.26 8.09
C GLY A 215 9.31 8.51 8.71
N PRO A 216 10.36 8.70 7.88
CA PRO A 216 11.70 9.00 8.37
C PRO A 216 11.73 10.39 9.02
N GLY A 217 11.99 10.44 10.32
CA GLY A 217 12.11 11.67 11.11
C GLY A 217 11.45 11.64 12.48
N THR A 218 10.47 10.79 12.72
CA THR A 218 9.86 10.62 14.03
C THR A 218 10.42 9.40 14.73
N ARG A 219 11.60 9.54 15.37
CA ARG A 219 12.03 8.57 16.38
C ARG A 219 11.12 8.72 17.60
N THR A 220 10.11 7.88 17.71
CA THR A 220 9.47 7.58 18.99
C THR A 220 10.13 6.32 19.55
N GLY A 221 11.38 6.47 19.97
CA GLY A 221 12.03 5.50 20.84
C GLY A 221 12.09 6.09 22.26
N PRO A 222 11.93 5.29 23.31
CA PRO A 222 12.15 5.77 24.66
C PRO A 222 13.62 6.16 24.82
N SER A 223 13.82 7.36 25.38
CA SER A 223 15.08 7.82 25.95
C SER A 223 15.51 6.93 27.09
#